data_2bfd8c84e3a3a3c4eb7165e36f581d21
#
_entry.id   2bfd8c84e3a3a3c4eb7165e36f581d21
#
_cell.length_a   1.000
_cell.length_b   1.000
_cell.length_c   1.000
_cell.angle_alpha   90.00
_cell.angle_beta   90.00
_cell.angle_gamma   90.00
#
_symmetry.space_group_name_H-M   'P 1'
#
loop_
_entity.id
_entity.type
_entity.pdbx_description
1 polymer ?
#
loop_
_entity_poly.entity_id
_entity_poly.type
_entity_poly.pdbx_seq_one_letter_code
_entity_poly.pdbx_strand_id
1 'polypeptide(L)'
;QIGCTRCIDICPTSAITPAGDHIDVDPYICAGCGSCAGTCPTGAITYSLPAGELLLKRLRTVVGTYLDAGGIDATILVHDSEHGEDLIGMMARVGDGLPANVIPFSVNETTQVGLDFLLSVFAYGASQLRLLVAPQKREEADGLITQVDLAAHVLEGLGYDEDRIKVLDDADPSAVEEHLYAIDKFSQIVRGDFLPMGGKTTLIRSALQSLHDNAPRQVNEIELPA
;
A
#
# COMPACT_ATOMS: atom_id res chain seq x y z
N GLN A 1 -4.41 20.76 -14.38
CA GLN A 1 -4.27 19.45 -15.00
C GLN A 1 -3.86 19.60 -16.46
N ILE A 2 -2.61 19.40 -16.80
CA ILE A 2 -2.15 19.49 -18.18
C ILE A 2 -1.70 18.10 -18.63
N GLY A 3 -2.54 17.43 -19.44
CA GLY A 3 -2.21 16.17 -20.12
C GLY A 3 -2.25 14.89 -19.27
N CYS A 4 -2.69 14.95 -17.99
CA CYS A 4 -2.84 13.76 -17.15
C CYS A 4 -4.32 13.54 -16.79
N THR A 5 -4.85 12.34 -17.05
CA THR A 5 -6.25 11.97 -16.82
C THR A 5 -6.42 10.84 -15.79
N ARG A 6 -5.33 10.31 -15.21
CA ARG A 6 -5.34 9.11 -14.35
C ARG A 6 -6.42 9.11 -13.27
N CYS A 7 -6.62 10.24 -12.56
CA CYS A 7 -7.64 10.32 -11.52
C CYS A 7 -9.07 10.34 -12.07
N ILE A 8 -9.26 10.81 -13.30
CA ILE A 8 -10.55 10.80 -14.01
C ILE A 8 -10.85 9.38 -14.46
N ASP A 9 -9.89 8.73 -15.12
CA ASP A 9 -10.04 7.42 -15.75
C ASP A 9 -10.29 6.32 -14.71
N ILE A 10 -9.69 6.45 -13.51
CA ILE A 10 -9.82 5.45 -12.44
C ILE A 10 -11.05 5.66 -11.55
N CYS A 11 -11.78 6.75 -11.68
CA CYS A 11 -12.90 7.05 -10.80
C CYS A 11 -14.11 6.16 -11.11
N PRO A 12 -14.49 5.21 -10.21
CA PRO A 12 -15.56 4.24 -10.50
C PRO A 12 -16.94 4.89 -10.64
N THR A 13 -17.13 6.04 -10.00
CA THR A 13 -18.42 6.79 -10.03
C THR A 13 -18.41 7.94 -11.02
N SER A 14 -17.32 8.16 -11.77
CA SER A 14 -17.16 9.30 -12.67
C SER A 14 -17.37 10.66 -11.99
N ALA A 15 -17.05 10.76 -10.70
CA ALA A 15 -17.19 11.97 -9.91
C ALA A 15 -16.17 13.07 -10.25
N ILE A 16 -15.14 12.75 -11.06
CA ILE A 16 -14.03 13.67 -11.36
C ILE A 16 -14.15 14.14 -12.81
N THR A 17 -14.19 15.44 -13.00
CA THR A 17 -14.29 16.05 -14.33
C THR A 17 -13.19 17.09 -14.56
N PRO A 18 -12.74 17.28 -15.83
CA PRO A 18 -11.81 18.35 -16.16
C PRO A 18 -12.44 19.73 -15.97
N ALA A 19 -11.68 20.67 -15.39
CA ALA A 19 -12.09 22.05 -15.19
C ALA A 19 -10.94 23.01 -15.56
N GLY A 20 -10.61 23.09 -16.85
CA GLY A 20 -9.49 23.90 -17.35
C GLY A 20 -8.14 23.26 -17.00
N ASP A 21 -7.34 23.95 -16.19
CA ASP A 21 -6.02 23.49 -15.72
C ASP A 21 -6.07 22.66 -14.41
N HIS A 22 -7.24 22.44 -13.86
CA HIS A 22 -7.49 21.62 -12.67
C HIS A 22 -8.60 20.58 -12.93
N ILE A 23 -8.99 19.87 -11.88
CA ILE A 23 -10.12 18.95 -11.87
C ILE A 23 -11.15 19.42 -10.84
N ASP A 24 -12.41 19.15 -11.10
CA ASP A 24 -13.49 19.26 -10.12
C ASP A 24 -13.94 17.87 -9.66
N VAL A 25 -14.27 17.75 -8.38
CA VAL A 25 -14.81 16.52 -7.79
C VAL A 25 -16.23 16.81 -7.30
N ASP A 26 -17.20 16.09 -7.85
CA ASP A 26 -18.57 16.16 -7.37
C ASP A 26 -18.72 15.39 -6.05
N PRO A 27 -18.96 16.08 -4.91
CA PRO A 27 -19.04 15.43 -3.61
C PRO A 27 -20.29 14.58 -3.43
N TYR A 28 -21.32 14.74 -4.29
CA TYR A 28 -22.56 13.96 -4.21
C TYR A 28 -22.48 12.63 -4.96
N ILE A 29 -21.51 12.50 -5.86
CA ILE A 29 -21.27 11.29 -6.65
C ILE A 29 -20.04 10.54 -6.12
N CYS A 30 -19.11 11.26 -5.47
CA CYS A 30 -17.87 10.68 -4.96
C CYS A 30 -18.13 9.62 -3.88
N ALA A 31 -17.72 8.38 -4.14
CA ALA A 31 -17.83 7.27 -3.18
C ALA A 31 -16.78 7.31 -2.06
N GLY A 32 -15.78 8.20 -2.12
CA GLY A 32 -14.73 8.29 -1.10
C GLY A 32 -13.71 7.14 -1.11
N CYS A 33 -13.64 6.33 -2.17
CA CYS A 33 -12.77 5.14 -2.24
C CYS A 33 -11.26 5.44 -2.24
N GLY A 34 -10.84 6.66 -2.60
CA GLY A 34 -9.44 7.08 -2.58
C GLY A 34 -8.57 6.62 -3.75
N SER A 35 -9.07 5.83 -4.71
CA SER A 35 -8.30 5.32 -5.86
C SER A 35 -7.63 6.45 -6.66
N CYS A 36 -8.29 7.59 -6.80
CA CYS A 36 -7.72 8.77 -7.46
C CYS A 36 -6.47 9.32 -6.73
N ALA A 37 -6.48 9.31 -5.39
CA ALA A 37 -5.34 9.73 -4.59
C ALA A 37 -4.22 8.67 -4.62
N GLY A 38 -4.55 7.38 -4.55
CA GLY A 38 -3.59 6.27 -4.68
C GLY A 38 -2.83 6.33 -6.00
N THR A 39 -3.54 6.49 -7.11
CA THR A 39 -2.97 6.50 -8.46
C THR A 39 -2.23 7.80 -8.82
N CYS A 40 -2.52 8.93 -8.16
CA CYS A 40 -1.89 10.22 -8.48
C CYS A 40 -0.39 10.21 -8.15
N PRO A 41 0.53 10.34 -9.12
CA PRO A 41 1.96 10.25 -8.85
C PRO A 41 2.53 11.51 -8.18
N THR A 42 1.85 12.65 -8.30
CA THR A 42 2.33 13.94 -7.80
C THR A 42 1.69 14.38 -6.49
N GLY A 43 0.57 13.74 -6.09
CA GLY A 43 -0.22 14.18 -4.95
C GLY A 43 -1.05 15.45 -5.22
N ALA A 44 -1.38 15.75 -6.50
CA ALA A 44 -2.28 16.85 -6.85
C ALA A 44 -3.71 16.61 -6.33
N ILE A 45 -4.10 15.35 -6.21
CA ILE A 45 -5.28 14.92 -5.47
C ILE A 45 -4.81 14.04 -4.31
N THR A 46 -5.34 14.27 -3.11
CA THR A 46 -4.92 13.60 -1.88
C THR A 46 -6.13 13.07 -1.12
N TYR A 47 -5.89 12.04 -0.34
CA TYR A 47 -6.86 11.49 0.61
C TYR A 47 -6.64 12.10 1.99
N SER A 48 -7.70 12.47 2.68
CA SER A 48 -7.61 13.21 3.95
C SER A 48 -7.97 12.40 5.20
N LEU A 49 -8.42 11.14 5.05
CA LEU A 49 -8.89 10.30 6.16
C LEU A 49 -8.21 8.90 6.17
N PRO A 50 -7.04 8.78 6.80
CA PRO A 50 -6.16 9.82 7.28
C PRO A 50 -5.35 10.46 6.15
N ALA A 51 -4.79 11.65 6.41
CA ALA A 51 -3.84 12.26 5.47
C ALA A 51 -2.61 11.37 5.29
N GLY A 52 -2.06 11.31 4.06
CA GLY A 52 -0.96 10.40 3.70
C GLY A 52 0.28 10.55 4.60
N GLU A 53 0.63 11.77 5.01
CA GLU A 53 1.74 11.99 5.95
C GLU A 53 1.50 11.32 7.31
N LEU A 54 0.27 11.38 7.83
CA LEU A 54 -0.07 10.71 9.09
C LEU A 54 -0.04 9.20 8.94
N LEU A 55 -0.52 8.70 7.81
CA LEU A 55 -0.50 7.27 7.48
C LEU A 55 0.94 6.74 7.49
N LEU A 56 1.86 7.44 6.82
CA LEU A 56 3.27 7.06 6.78
C LEU A 56 3.98 7.21 8.14
N LYS A 57 3.62 8.21 8.95
CA LYS A 57 4.13 8.33 10.33
C LYS A 57 3.70 7.14 11.19
N ARG A 58 2.45 6.74 11.10
CA ARG A 58 1.94 5.54 11.78
C ARG A 58 2.70 4.29 11.32
N LEU A 59 2.83 4.10 10.00
CA LEU A 59 3.55 2.97 9.42
C LEU A 59 4.99 2.89 9.94
N ARG A 60 5.74 3.99 9.84
CA ARG A 60 7.12 4.08 10.35
C ARG A 60 7.21 3.73 11.84
N THR A 61 6.27 4.21 12.64
CA THR A 61 6.23 3.95 14.08
C THR A 61 5.94 2.48 14.37
N VAL A 62 4.93 1.91 13.72
CA VAL A 62 4.50 0.52 13.94
C VAL A 62 5.62 -0.45 13.55
N VAL A 63 6.15 -0.33 12.33
CA VAL A 63 7.24 -1.19 11.85
C VAL A 63 8.49 -1.00 12.72
N GLY A 64 8.85 0.25 13.00
CA GLY A 64 10.00 0.54 13.83
C GLY A 64 9.90 -0.04 15.23
N THR A 65 8.77 0.13 15.90
CA THR A 65 8.55 -0.41 17.25
C THR A 65 8.62 -1.94 17.27
N TYR A 66 8.04 -2.60 16.25
CA TYR A 66 8.08 -4.05 16.13
C TYR A 66 9.54 -4.55 15.99
N LEU A 67 10.32 -3.93 15.09
CA LEU A 67 11.72 -4.31 14.86
C LEU A 67 12.61 -3.98 16.06
N ASP A 68 12.42 -2.82 16.71
CA ASP A 68 13.17 -2.41 17.91
C ASP A 68 12.91 -3.32 19.12
N ALA A 69 11.73 -3.96 19.15
CA ALA A 69 11.38 -4.99 20.13
C ALA A 69 11.96 -6.38 19.81
N GLY A 70 12.74 -6.52 18.73
CA GLY A 70 13.34 -7.78 18.30
C GLY A 70 12.44 -8.62 17.38
N GLY A 71 11.37 -8.03 16.85
CA GLY A 71 10.52 -8.68 15.84
C GLY A 71 11.28 -8.90 14.53
N ILE A 72 10.96 -9.98 13.85
CA ILE A 72 11.54 -10.38 12.56
C ILE A 72 10.42 -10.69 11.57
N ASP A 73 10.74 -10.66 10.27
CA ASP A 73 9.82 -11.02 9.19
C ASP A 73 8.49 -10.26 9.22
N ALA A 74 8.54 -8.95 9.56
CA ALA A 74 7.36 -8.12 9.69
C ALA A 74 6.53 -8.14 8.40
N THR A 75 5.30 -8.61 8.49
CA THR A 75 4.30 -8.57 7.41
C THR A 75 3.24 -7.53 7.76
N ILE A 76 3.08 -6.51 6.94
CA ILE A 76 2.02 -5.52 7.12
C ILE A 76 0.76 -6.03 6.41
N LEU A 77 -0.32 -6.18 7.15
CA LEU A 77 -1.65 -6.49 6.61
C LEU A 77 -2.49 -5.22 6.58
N VAL A 78 -2.54 -4.57 5.42
CA VAL A 78 -3.41 -3.40 5.21
C VAL A 78 -4.84 -3.87 5.02
N HIS A 79 -5.74 -3.28 5.76
CA HIS A 79 -7.16 -3.61 5.72
C HIS A 79 -8.03 -2.36 5.92
N ASP A 80 -9.25 -2.38 5.40
CA ASP A 80 -10.24 -1.35 5.67
C ASP A 80 -10.88 -1.51 7.07
N SER A 81 -11.64 -0.49 7.47
CA SER A 81 -12.32 -0.45 8.77
C SER A 81 -13.67 -1.18 8.80
N GLU A 82 -14.08 -1.78 7.70
CA GLU A 82 -15.34 -2.53 7.57
C GLU A 82 -15.05 -4.02 7.36
N HIS A 83 -14.92 -4.45 6.11
CA HIS A 83 -14.71 -5.85 5.75
C HIS A 83 -13.45 -6.44 6.40
N GLY A 84 -12.32 -5.75 6.30
CA GLY A 84 -11.05 -6.27 6.79
C GLY A 84 -10.99 -6.37 8.32
N GLU A 85 -11.53 -5.39 9.04
CA GLU A 85 -11.60 -5.42 10.50
C GLU A 85 -12.51 -6.56 11.00
N ASP A 86 -13.70 -6.73 10.38
CA ASP A 86 -14.62 -7.82 10.70
C ASP A 86 -14.00 -9.19 10.42
N LEU A 87 -13.30 -9.35 9.30
CA LEU A 87 -12.68 -10.60 8.91
C LEU A 87 -11.54 -10.98 9.88
N ILE A 88 -10.68 -10.05 10.27
CA ILE A 88 -9.65 -10.24 11.29
C ILE A 88 -10.29 -10.60 12.63
N GLY A 89 -11.39 -9.93 12.98
CA GLY A 89 -12.16 -10.24 14.19
C GLY A 89 -12.77 -11.66 14.18
N MET A 90 -13.20 -12.15 13.02
CA MET A 90 -13.67 -13.52 12.85
C MET A 90 -12.54 -14.55 12.99
N MET A 91 -11.39 -14.34 12.34
CA MET A 91 -10.21 -15.20 12.50
C MET A 91 -9.81 -15.34 13.98
N ALA A 92 -9.81 -14.24 14.73
CA ALA A 92 -9.47 -14.24 16.14
C ALA A 92 -10.49 -14.97 17.04
N ARG A 93 -11.74 -15.13 16.59
CA ARG A 93 -12.82 -15.79 17.37
C ARG A 93 -12.94 -17.26 17.07
N VAL A 94 -12.75 -17.69 15.83
CA VAL A 94 -13.06 -19.05 15.38
C VAL A 94 -11.86 -19.80 14.82
N GLY A 95 -10.74 -19.12 14.58
CA GLY A 95 -9.46 -19.65 14.11
C GLY A 95 -8.34 -19.42 15.09
N ASP A 96 -7.11 -19.48 14.60
CA ASP A 96 -5.87 -19.23 15.35
C ASP A 96 -5.50 -17.73 15.37
N GLY A 97 -6.23 -16.89 14.63
CA GLY A 97 -6.01 -15.45 14.51
C GLY A 97 -4.83 -15.09 13.60
N LEU A 98 -4.24 -13.92 13.80
CA LEU A 98 -3.11 -13.49 12.99
C LEU A 98 -1.80 -14.12 13.47
N PRO A 99 -0.91 -14.58 12.55
CA PRO A 99 0.47 -14.93 12.90
C PRO A 99 1.18 -13.79 13.64
N ALA A 100 2.08 -14.13 14.57
CA ALA A 100 2.74 -13.14 15.44
C ALA A 100 3.56 -12.07 14.71
N ASN A 101 3.99 -12.35 13.47
CA ASN A 101 4.72 -11.42 12.62
C ASN A 101 3.81 -10.63 11.66
N VAL A 102 2.51 -10.90 11.64
CA VAL A 102 1.53 -10.16 10.83
C VAL A 102 0.96 -9.01 11.65
N ILE A 103 1.18 -7.81 11.19
CA ILE A 103 0.81 -6.58 11.86
C ILE A 103 -0.37 -5.97 11.12
N PRO A 104 -1.59 -5.97 11.70
CA PRO A 104 -2.73 -5.34 11.07
C PRO A 104 -2.56 -3.82 11.02
N PHE A 105 -2.85 -3.25 9.87
CA PHE A 105 -2.71 -1.82 9.60
C PHE A 105 -4.01 -1.28 8.98
N SER A 106 -4.85 -0.70 9.82
CA SER A 106 -6.14 -0.17 9.40
C SER A 106 -6.00 1.14 8.62
N VAL A 107 -6.67 1.20 7.48
CA VAL A 107 -6.90 2.39 6.65
C VAL A 107 -8.41 2.58 6.46
N ASN A 108 -8.84 3.73 5.93
CA ASN A 108 -10.27 3.91 5.66
C ASN A 108 -10.71 3.04 4.47
N GLU A 109 -9.94 3.10 3.38
CA GLU A 109 -10.15 2.30 2.17
C GLU A 109 -8.80 1.77 1.70
N THR A 110 -8.70 0.48 1.37
CA THR A 110 -7.44 -0.11 0.87
C THR A 110 -6.98 0.50 -0.45
N THR A 111 -7.92 0.93 -1.28
CA THR A 111 -7.65 1.58 -2.56
C THR A 111 -7.03 2.98 -2.47
N GLN A 112 -7.01 3.59 -1.26
CA GLN A 112 -6.38 4.90 -1.05
C GLN A 112 -4.84 4.83 -1.05
N VAL A 113 -4.25 3.65 -0.81
CA VAL A 113 -2.79 3.52 -0.74
C VAL A 113 -2.18 3.55 -2.14
N GLY A 114 -1.11 4.29 -2.28
CA GLY A 114 -0.40 4.45 -3.56
C GLY A 114 1.06 4.05 -3.44
N LEU A 115 1.82 4.29 -4.50
CA LEU A 115 3.24 3.91 -4.60
C LEU A 115 4.09 4.45 -3.45
N ASP A 116 3.79 5.64 -2.95
CA ASP A 116 4.47 6.25 -1.80
C ASP A 116 4.33 5.40 -0.53
N PHE A 117 3.13 4.88 -0.27
CA PHE A 117 2.88 3.98 0.87
C PHE A 117 3.51 2.61 0.62
N LEU A 118 3.26 1.99 -0.55
CA LEU A 118 3.73 0.65 -0.89
C LEU A 118 5.24 0.52 -0.76
N LEU A 119 6.00 1.46 -1.33
CA LEU A 119 7.46 1.47 -1.22
C LEU A 119 7.95 1.80 0.21
N SER A 120 7.23 2.67 0.92
CA SER A 120 7.61 3.04 2.30
C SER A 120 7.48 1.87 3.28
N VAL A 121 6.55 0.93 3.05
CA VAL A 121 6.43 -0.31 3.85
C VAL A 121 7.77 -1.02 3.90
N PHE A 122 8.38 -1.25 2.75
CA PHE A 122 9.67 -1.94 2.63
C PHE A 122 10.83 -1.05 3.06
N ALA A 123 10.81 0.22 2.68
CA ALA A 123 11.85 1.17 3.08
C ALA A 123 11.94 1.35 4.60
N TYR A 124 10.88 1.12 5.35
CA TYR A 124 10.89 1.09 6.83
C TYR A 124 11.24 -0.28 7.42
N GLY A 125 11.54 -1.27 6.58
CA GLY A 125 12.08 -2.56 7.01
C GLY A 125 11.07 -3.68 7.17
N ALA A 126 9.83 -3.52 6.70
CA ALA A 126 8.91 -4.64 6.62
C ALA A 126 9.36 -5.63 5.54
N SER A 127 9.19 -6.91 5.79
CA SER A 127 9.57 -7.97 4.85
C SER A 127 8.52 -8.19 3.78
N GLN A 128 7.25 -7.98 4.12
CA GLN A 128 6.12 -8.29 3.25
C GLN A 128 4.95 -7.34 3.46
N LEU A 129 4.10 -7.28 2.43
CA LEU A 129 2.85 -6.51 2.42
C LEU A 129 1.71 -7.38 1.91
N ARG A 130 0.63 -7.41 2.64
CA ARG A 130 -0.65 -7.99 2.22
C ARG A 130 -1.72 -6.90 2.24
N LEU A 131 -2.52 -6.83 1.20
CA LEU A 131 -3.57 -5.83 1.02
C LEU A 131 -4.90 -6.57 0.97
N LEU A 132 -5.68 -6.48 2.02
CA LEU A 132 -6.99 -7.12 2.11
C LEU A 132 -8.05 -6.22 1.49
N VAL A 133 -8.58 -6.63 0.36
CA VAL A 133 -9.60 -5.91 -0.41
C VAL A 133 -10.93 -6.65 -0.28
N ALA A 134 -12.00 -5.93 0.03
CA ALA A 134 -13.32 -6.51 0.05
C ALA A 134 -13.67 -7.08 -1.33
N PRO A 135 -14.13 -8.34 -1.45
CA PRO A 135 -14.44 -8.97 -2.75
C PRO A 135 -15.42 -8.16 -3.60
N GLN A 136 -16.35 -7.45 -2.94
CA GLN A 136 -17.33 -6.58 -3.60
C GLN A 136 -16.71 -5.32 -4.22
N LYS A 137 -15.51 -4.92 -3.76
CA LYS A 137 -14.76 -3.75 -4.24
C LYS A 137 -13.64 -4.13 -5.22
N ARG A 138 -13.57 -5.38 -5.66
CA ARG A 138 -12.50 -5.86 -6.55
C ARG A 138 -12.41 -5.07 -7.86
N GLU A 139 -13.53 -4.77 -8.48
CA GLU A 139 -13.58 -3.98 -9.71
C GLU A 139 -13.11 -2.52 -9.50
N GLU A 140 -13.20 -2.01 -8.27
CA GLU A 140 -12.73 -0.68 -7.90
C GLU A 140 -11.21 -0.67 -7.57
N ALA A 141 -10.60 -1.84 -7.46
CA ALA A 141 -9.21 -2.02 -7.03
C ALA A 141 -8.19 -1.97 -8.19
N ASP A 142 -8.60 -1.79 -9.44
CA ASP A 142 -7.69 -1.78 -10.60
C ASP A 142 -6.55 -0.76 -10.45
N GLY A 143 -6.86 0.41 -9.88
CA GLY A 143 -5.85 1.42 -9.59
C GLY A 143 -4.84 0.96 -8.53
N LEU A 144 -5.29 0.26 -7.49
CA LEU A 144 -4.44 -0.33 -6.48
C LEU A 144 -3.56 -1.44 -7.07
N ILE A 145 -4.14 -2.33 -7.86
CA ILE A 145 -3.42 -3.44 -8.53
C ILE A 145 -2.29 -2.86 -9.39
N THR A 146 -2.58 -1.84 -10.21
CA THR A 146 -1.56 -1.17 -11.02
C THR A 146 -0.42 -0.59 -10.17
N GLN A 147 -0.72 -0.02 -8.99
CA GLN A 147 0.32 0.49 -8.09
C GLN A 147 1.11 -0.64 -7.41
N VAL A 148 0.46 -1.75 -7.09
CA VAL A 148 1.10 -2.96 -6.55
C VAL A 148 2.05 -3.56 -7.57
N ASP A 149 1.63 -3.73 -8.81
CA ASP A 149 2.46 -4.26 -9.89
C ASP A 149 3.69 -3.38 -10.13
N LEU A 150 3.50 -2.05 -10.10
CA LEU A 150 4.61 -1.11 -10.23
C LEU A 150 5.59 -1.21 -9.05
N ALA A 151 5.08 -1.31 -7.81
CA ALA A 151 5.93 -1.45 -6.64
C ALA A 151 6.69 -2.79 -6.63
N ALA A 152 6.02 -3.90 -6.99
CA ALA A 152 6.64 -5.21 -7.12
C ALA A 152 7.75 -5.18 -8.17
N HIS A 153 7.48 -4.64 -9.35
CA HIS A 153 8.46 -4.50 -10.42
C HIS A 153 9.71 -3.70 -9.99
N VAL A 154 9.51 -2.61 -9.24
CA VAL A 154 10.62 -1.82 -8.69
C VAL A 154 11.45 -2.65 -7.70
N LEU A 155 10.81 -3.39 -6.79
CA LEU A 155 11.51 -4.24 -5.82
C LEU A 155 12.32 -5.35 -6.51
N GLU A 156 11.72 -6.05 -7.45
CA GLU A 156 12.39 -7.09 -8.25
C GLU A 156 13.56 -6.53 -9.06
N GLY A 157 13.38 -5.34 -9.67
CA GLY A 157 14.45 -4.64 -10.38
C GLY A 157 15.65 -4.31 -9.48
N LEU A 158 15.40 -4.01 -8.20
CA LEU A 158 16.43 -3.82 -7.17
C LEU A 158 17.00 -5.14 -6.62
N GLY A 159 16.47 -6.29 -7.04
CA GLY A 159 16.92 -7.62 -6.64
C GLY A 159 16.33 -8.14 -5.33
N TYR A 160 15.26 -7.51 -4.84
CA TYR A 160 14.47 -8.10 -3.76
C TYR A 160 13.66 -9.29 -4.28
N ASP A 161 13.31 -10.21 -3.39
CA ASP A 161 12.55 -11.41 -3.74
C ASP A 161 11.18 -11.05 -4.35
N GLU A 162 10.69 -11.88 -5.25
CA GLU A 162 9.33 -11.81 -5.81
C GLU A 162 8.27 -12.06 -4.73
N ASP A 163 7.00 -11.75 -5.04
CA ASP A 163 5.84 -12.06 -4.18
C ASP A 163 5.81 -11.39 -2.79
N ARG A 164 6.63 -10.35 -2.57
CA ARG A 164 6.61 -9.59 -1.31
C ARG A 164 5.32 -8.80 -1.11
N ILE A 165 4.61 -8.47 -2.20
CA ILE A 165 3.33 -7.78 -2.16
C ILE A 165 2.26 -8.70 -2.75
N LYS A 166 1.15 -8.90 -2.02
CA LYS A 166 -0.03 -9.61 -2.54
C LYS A 166 -1.32 -8.92 -2.13
N VAL A 167 -2.27 -8.92 -3.05
CA VAL A 167 -3.65 -8.54 -2.79
C VAL A 167 -4.43 -9.80 -2.43
N LEU A 168 -5.18 -9.73 -1.34
CA LEU A 168 -6.06 -10.77 -0.86
C LEU A 168 -7.50 -10.27 -1.01
N ASP A 169 -8.33 -11.01 -1.70
CA ASP A 169 -9.73 -10.64 -1.99
C ASP A 169 -10.72 -11.76 -1.62
N ASP A 170 -10.36 -12.58 -0.65
CA ASP A 170 -11.20 -13.64 -0.14
C ASP A 170 -12.12 -13.14 0.99
N ALA A 171 -13.35 -13.62 1.02
CA ALA A 171 -14.32 -13.35 2.07
C ALA A 171 -14.32 -14.43 3.17
N ASP A 172 -13.67 -15.57 2.94
CA ASP A 172 -13.57 -16.64 3.93
C ASP A 172 -12.41 -16.38 4.91
N PRO A 173 -12.69 -16.15 6.20
CA PRO A 173 -11.66 -15.96 7.21
C PRO A 173 -10.63 -17.11 7.24
N SER A 174 -11.08 -18.35 7.03
CA SER A 174 -10.21 -19.52 7.07
C SER A 174 -9.21 -19.54 5.91
N ALA A 175 -9.65 -19.14 4.70
CA ALA A 175 -8.77 -19.06 3.54
C ALA A 175 -7.73 -17.95 3.70
N VAL A 176 -8.11 -16.78 4.22
CA VAL A 176 -7.18 -15.69 4.52
C VAL A 176 -6.19 -16.09 5.62
N GLU A 177 -6.67 -16.75 6.69
CA GLU A 177 -5.82 -17.24 7.77
C GLU A 177 -4.80 -18.26 7.25
N GLU A 178 -5.23 -19.26 6.47
CA GLU A 178 -4.33 -20.25 5.86
C GLU A 178 -3.26 -19.56 4.99
N HIS A 179 -3.65 -18.57 4.17
CA HIS A 179 -2.71 -17.80 3.38
C HIS A 179 -1.69 -17.07 4.26
N LEU A 180 -2.11 -16.45 5.36
CA LEU A 180 -1.22 -15.69 6.25
C LEU A 180 -0.25 -16.60 7.01
N TYR A 181 -0.66 -17.84 7.37
CA TYR A 181 0.23 -18.82 8.00
C TYR A 181 1.16 -19.51 7.01
N ALA A 182 0.81 -19.56 5.71
CA ALA A 182 1.62 -20.16 4.65
C ALA A 182 2.62 -19.18 4.01
N ILE A 183 2.76 -17.96 4.54
CA ILE A 183 3.66 -16.94 3.98
C ILE A 183 5.11 -17.41 4.07
N ASP A 184 5.81 -17.41 2.92
CA ASP A 184 7.23 -17.71 2.85
C ASP A 184 8.08 -16.68 3.61
N LYS A 185 9.23 -17.13 4.11
CA LYS A 185 10.21 -16.22 4.71
C LYS A 185 11.08 -15.62 3.64
N PHE A 186 11.21 -14.30 3.67
CA PHE A 186 12.08 -13.57 2.77
C PHE A 186 13.28 -12.96 3.50
N SER A 187 14.28 -12.56 2.71
CA SER A 187 15.41 -11.82 3.23
C SER A 187 14.93 -10.52 3.91
N GLN A 188 15.51 -10.22 5.08
CA GLN A 188 15.16 -8.99 5.79
C GLN A 188 15.62 -7.76 5.00
N ILE A 189 14.75 -6.77 4.88
CA ILE A 189 15.08 -5.49 4.27
C ILE A 189 15.70 -4.59 5.34
N VAL A 190 16.79 -3.93 4.99
CA VAL A 190 17.45 -2.98 5.88
C VAL A 190 16.56 -1.76 6.09
N ARG A 191 16.27 -1.45 7.36
CA ARG A 191 15.42 -0.33 7.74
C ARG A 191 16.06 1.01 7.41
N GLY A 192 15.36 1.81 6.62
CA GLY A 192 15.67 3.22 6.43
C GLY A 192 15.15 4.09 7.58
N ASP A 193 15.74 5.25 7.77
CA ASP A 193 15.43 6.18 8.86
C ASP A 193 14.80 7.50 8.40
N PHE A 194 14.52 7.67 7.09
CA PHE A 194 13.95 8.89 6.57
C PHE A 194 12.59 9.24 7.21
N LEU A 195 12.37 10.54 7.40
CA LEU A 195 11.11 11.04 7.93
C LEU A 195 10.08 11.21 6.80
N PRO A 196 8.82 10.84 7.03
CA PRO A 196 7.75 11.02 6.03
C PRO A 196 7.30 12.49 6.00
N MET A 197 8.13 13.33 5.36
CA MET A 197 7.89 14.78 5.21
C MET A 197 7.90 15.18 3.74
N GLY A 198 7.07 16.17 3.43
CA GLY A 198 6.94 16.71 2.08
C GLY A 198 5.83 16.08 1.26
N GLY A 199 5.77 16.44 -0.04
CA GLY A 199 4.75 15.94 -0.96
C GLY A 199 5.02 14.51 -1.42
N LYS A 200 4.00 13.88 -2.01
CA LYS A 200 4.02 12.48 -2.47
C LYS A 200 5.26 12.11 -3.29
N THR A 201 5.64 12.95 -4.24
CA THR A 201 6.85 12.74 -5.05
C THR A 201 8.14 12.69 -4.22
N THR A 202 8.25 13.52 -3.18
CA THR A 202 9.40 13.51 -2.26
C THR A 202 9.43 12.21 -1.46
N LEU A 203 8.28 11.76 -0.98
CA LEU A 203 8.14 10.52 -0.23
C LEU A 203 8.52 9.30 -1.07
N ILE A 204 8.04 9.22 -2.32
CA ILE A 204 8.43 8.17 -3.27
C ILE A 204 9.95 8.17 -3.49
N ARG A 205 10.56 9.34 -3.71
CA ARG A 205 12.02 9.45 -3.90
C ARG A 205 12.80 9.00 -2.67
N SER A 206 12.37 9.41 -1.48
CA SER A 206 13.03 9.01 -0.23
C SER A 206 12.94 7.50 0.01
N ALA A 207 11.79 6.90 -0.25
CA ALA A 207 11.61 5.45 -0.16
C ALA A 207 12.48 4.71 -1.19
N LEU A 208 12.47 5.14 -2.44
CA LEU A 208 13.30 4.57 -3.50
C LEU A 208 14.79 4.69 -3.19
N GLN A 209 15.26 5.84 -2.71
CA GLN A 209 16.64 6.04 -2.34
C GLN A 209 17.06 5.09 -1.21
N SER A 210 16.23 4.97 -0.18
CA SER A 210 16.48 4.05 0.94
C SER A 210 16.54 2.59 0.50
N LEU A 211 15.64 2.17 -0.39
CA LEU A 211 15.63 0.82 -0.94
C LEU A 211 16.83 0.57 -1.84
N HIS A 212 17.19 1.53 -2.70
CA HIS A 212 18.33 1.43 -3.61
C HIS A 212 19.67 1.35 -2.86
N ASP A 213 19.87 2.18 -1.82
CA ASP A 213 21.10 2.20 -1.04
C ASP A 213 21.39 0.86 -0.36
N ASN A 214 20.35 0.08 -0.08
CA ASN A 214 20.41 -1.22 0.58
C ASN A 214 20.01 -2.39 -0.35
N ALA A 215 19.91 -2.12 -1.64
CA ALA A 215 19.42 -3.10 -2.62
C ALA A 215 20.36 -4.31 -2.75
N PRO A 216 19.82 -5.53 -2.85
CA PRO A 216 20.61 -6.73 -3.16
C PRO A 216 21.34 -6.61 -4.50
N ARG A 217 20.77 -5.89 -5.46
CA ARG A 217 21.37 -5.58 -6.76
C ARG A 217 21.53 -4.08 -6.92
N GLN A 218 22.75 -3.64 -7.18
CA GLN A 218 23.02 -2.25 -7.57
C GLN A 218 22.71 -2.07 -9.05
N VAL A 219 21.73 -1.24 -9.35
CA VAL A 219 21.28 -0.92 -10.72
C VAL A 219 21.27 0.57 -10.94
N ASN A 220 21.59 1.03 -12.13
CA ASN A 220 21.52 2.44 -12.49
C ASN A 220 20.14 2.82 -13.07
N GLU A 221 19.45 1.85 -13.64
CA GLU A 221 18.14 2.03 -14.28
C GLU A 221 17.26 0.80 -14.06
N ILE A 222 15.98 1.03 -13.89
CA ILE A 222 14.93 0.01 -13.92
C ILE A 222 13.98 0.40 -15.04
N GLU A 223 13.80 -0.48 -16.01
CA GLU A 223 12.85 -0.29 -17.09
C GLU A 223 11.43 -0.50 -16.53
N LEU A 224 10.60 0.54 -16.55
CA LEU A 224 9.24 0.43 -16.02
C LEU A 224 8.31 -0.15 -17.08
N PRO A 225 7.30 -0.94 -16.69
CA PRO A 225 6.29 -1.45 -17.60
C PRO A 225 5.53 -0.29 -18.27
N ALA A 226 5.16 -0.51 -19.54
CA ALA A 226 4.47 0.49 -20.37
C ALA A 226 3.04 0.78 -19.91
#